data_c10d24e8e85e347b6e2711f09802e86a
#
_entry.id   c10d24e8e85e347b6e2711f09802e86a
#
_cell.length_a   1.000
_cell.length_b   1.000
_cell.length_c   1.000
_cell.angle_alpha   90.00
_cell.angle_beta   90.00
_cell.angle_gamma   90.00
#
_symmetry.space_group_name_H-M   'P 1'
#
loop_
_entity.id
_entity.type
_entity.pdbx_description
1 polymer ?
#
loop_
_entity_poly.entity_id
_entity_poly.type
_entity_poly.pdbx_seq_one_letter_code
_entity_poly.pdbx_strand_id
1 'polypeptide(L)'
;KLPGGIASLSKKIKALGVDFGLWVEPEMISENSRLYQEHPDWAMMIPEHPHSEGRNQRLLDLCNPEVQQYVIDSMTKVFSSGDIRYVKWDMNRNFSDIYSPYLPAAKQGETAHRYVLGLYHIMNELTTRFPEILFEGCSSGGNRFDLGILSYFPQIWASDNTDALCRTGIQNSYSYGYPLSEFTACLLYTSPSPRD
;
A
#
# COMPACT_ATOMS: atom_id res chain seq x y z
N LYS A 1 13.23 -17.88 4.33
CA LYS A 1 12.12 -18.37 5.18
C LYS A 1 12.35 -17.85 6.59
N LEU A 2 11.30 -17.46 7.29
CA LEU A 2 11.34 -16.91 8.64
C LEU A 2 11.04 -18.03 9.66
N PRO A 3 12.06 -18.60 10.34
CA PRO A 3 11.83 -19.65 11.35
C PRO A 3 10.99 -19.11 12.51
N GLY A 4 9.87 -19.78 12.82
CA GLY A 4 8.95 -19.37 13.87
C GLY A 4 7.96 -18.26 13.48
N GLY A 5 7.99 -17.80 12.21
CA GLY A 5 7.02 -16.83 11.69
C GLY A 5 7.13 -15.42 12.27
N ILE A 6 6.16 -14.57 11.91
CA ILE A 6 6.07 -13.17 12.36
C ILE A 6 5.94 -13.07 13.87
N ALA A 7 5.16 -13.95 14.50
CA ALA A 7 4.95 -13.96 15.96
C ALA A 7 6.27 -14.10 16.74
N SER A 8 7.15 -15.02 16.31
CA SER A 8 8.44 -15.23 16.96
C SER A 8 9.37 -14.03 16.77
N LEU A 9 9.38 -13.43 15.58
CA LEU A 9 10.21 -12.29 15.27
C LEU A 9 9.74 -11.03 16.01
N SER A 10 8.45 -10.71 15.95
CA SER A 10 7.90 -9.53 16.63
C SER A 10 8.12 -9.59 18.14
N LYS A 11 7.97 -10.77 18.76
CA LYS A 11 8.28 -10.98 20.18
C LYS A 11 9.74 -10.70 20.51
N LYS A 12 10.68 -11.17 19.68
CA LYS A 12 12.12 -10.91 19.88
C LYS A 12 12.46 -9.43 19.75
N ILE A 13 11.86 -8.75 18.77
CA ILE A 13 12.05 -7.31 18.55
C ILE A 13 11.49 -6.50 19.73
N LYS A 14 10.30 -6.88 20.22
CA LYS A 14 9.68 -6.26 21.39
C LYS A 14 10.53 -6.40 22.64
N ALA A 15 11.21 -7.52 22.82
CA ALA A 15 12.12 -7.74 23.95
C ALA A 15 13.34 -6.81 23.93
N LEU A 16 13.66 -6.22 22.79
CA LEU A 16 14.69 -5.20 22.63
C LEU A 16 14.17 -3.75 22.84
N GLY A 17 12.88 -3.59 23.20
CA GLY A 17 12.28 -2.29 23.39
C GLY A 17 11.89 -1.57 22.08
N VAL A 18 11.82 -2.28 20.97
CA VAL A 18 11.48 -1.74 19.63
C VAL A 18 10.16 -2.34 19.14
N ASP A 19 9.34 -1.52 18.50
CA ASP A 19 8.12 -2.00 17.86
C ASP A 19 8.42 -2.59 16.48
N PHE A 20 7.65 -3.64 16.12
CA PHE A 20 7.82 -4.36 14.86
C PHE A 20 6.86 -3.84 13.80
N GLY A 21 7.37 -3.61 12.60
CA GLY A 21 6.60 -3.19 11.45
C GLY A 21 6.75 -4.10 10.24
N LEU A 22 5.79 -3.98 9.31
CA LEU A 22 5.78 -4.69 8.03
C LEU A 22 5.59 -3.72 6.87
N TRP A 23 6.19 -4.06 5.72
CA TRP A 23 5.86 -3.52 4.41
C TRP A 23 4.92 -4.50 3.70
N VAL A 24 3.84 -3.98 3.12
CA VAL A 24 2.84 -4.75 2.36
C VAL A 24 2.46 -4.03 1.08
N GLU A 25 2.08 -4.79 0.06
CA GLU A 25 1.68 -4.32 -1.26
C GLU A 25 0.46 -5.11 -1.76
N PRO A 26 -0.72 -4.97 -1.10
CA PRO A 26 -1.83 -5.89 -1.27
C PRO A 26 -2.80 -5.54 -2.41
N GLU A 27 -2.56 -4.47 -3.16
CA GLU A 27 -3.44 -4.03 -4.26
C GLU A 27 -3.08 -4.69 -5.60
N MET A 28 -2.14 -5.62 -5.59
CA MET A 28 -1.59 -6.21 -6.80
C MET A 28 -1.63 -7.72 -6.79
N ILE A 29 -1.62 -8.30 -7.99
CA ILE A 29 -1.63 -9.74 -8.23
C ILE A 29 -0.58 -10.09 -9.27
N SER A 30 0.15 -11.17 -9.05
CA SER A 30 1.08 -11.72 -10.03
C SER A 30 0.42 -12.84 -10.82
N GLU A 31 0.64 -12.89 -12.13
CA GLU A 31 0.12 -13.95 -13.01
C GLU A 31 0.52 -15.36 -12.55
N ASN A 32 1.73 -15.49 -12.00
CA ASN A 32 2.23 -16.76 -11.50
C ASN A 32 1.72 -17.11 -10.09
N SER A 33 0.85 -16.28 -9.49
CA SER A 33 0.31 -16.54 -8.17
C SER A 33 -0.86 -17.54 -8.22
N ARG A 34 -1.04 -18.28 -7.13
CA ARG A 34 -2.21 -19.14 -6.97
C ARG A 34 -3.51 -18.34 -7.04
N LEU A 35 -3.55 -17.14 -6.50
CA LEU A 35 -4.71 -16.27 -6.55
C LEU A 35 -5.12 -15.97 -7.99
N TYR A 36 -4.17 -15.63 -8.87
CA TYR A 36 -4.49 -15.37 -10.27
C TYR A 36 -4.95 -16.62 -11.02
N GLN A 37 -4.40 -17.79 -10.69
CA GLN A 37 -4.84 -19.05 -11.29
C GLN A 37 -6.28 -19.43 -10.91
N GLU A 38 -6.68 -19.11 -9.68
CA GLU A 38 -8.04 -19.34 -9.16
C GLU A 38 -9.03 -18.27 -9.63
N HIS A 39 -8.59 -17.02 -9.74
CA HIS A 39 -9.41 -15.84 -10.03
C HIS A 39 -8.73 -14.88 -11.03
N PRO A 40 -8.55 -15.27 -12.30
CA PRO A 40 -7.95 -14.40 -13.30
C PRO A 40 -8.77 -13.15 -13.59
N ASP A 41 -10.08 -13.22 -13.37
CA ASP A 41 -11.07 -12.14 -13.50
C ASP A 41 -11.00 -11.10 -12.37
N TRP A 42 -10.18 -11.33 -11.34
CA TRP A 42 -9.94 -10.36 -10.28
C TRP A 42 -8.85 -9.33 -10.61
N ALA A 43 -8.13 -9.54 -11.70
CA ALA A 43 -7.21 -8.54 -12.23
C ALA A 43 -7.94 -7.55 -13.13
N MET A 44 -7.66 -6.24 -12.98
CA MET A 44 -8.12 -5.24 -13.93
C MET A 44 -7.54 -5.54 -15.32
N MET A 45 -8.37 -5.51 -16.35
CA MET A 45 -7.94 -5.84 -17.72
C MET A 45 -8.90 -5.26 -18.76
N ILE A 46 -8.34 -4.66 -19.79
CA ILE A 46 -9.11 -4.24 -20.96
C ILE A 46 -9.37 -5.47 -21.84
N PRO A 47 -10.63 -5.82 -22.16
CA PRO A 47 -10.94 -6.96 -23.02
C PRO A 47 -10.19 -6.90 -24.36
N GLU A 48 -9.70 -8.04 -24.82
CA GLU A 48 -9.01 -8.20 -26.12
C GLU A 48 -7.68 -7.40 -26.24
N HIS A 49 -7.21 -6.78 -25.17
CA HIS A 49 -5.91 -6.13 -25.14
C HIS A 49 -4.89 -6.92 -24.29
N PRO A 50 -3.61 -6.92 -24.68
CA PRO A 50 -2.59 -7.49 -23.81
C PRO A 50 -2.49 -6.69 -22.52
N HIS A 51 -2.25 -7.38 -21.39
CA HIS A 51 -2.05 -6.72 -20.11
C HIS A 51 -0.81 -5.84 -20.11
N SER A 52 -0.94 -4.67 -19.49
CA SER A 52 0.21 -3.87 -19.10
C SER A 52 0.87 -4.49 -17.88
N GLU A 53 2.09 -4.97 -18.07
CA GLU A 53 2.87 -5.54 -16.98
C GLU A 53 3.81 -4.49 -16.36
N GLY A 54 3.86 -4.44 -15.04
CA GLY A 54 4.84 -3.64 -14.31
C GLY A 54 5.31 -4.41 -13.10
N ARG A 55 6.62 -4.64 -12.95
CA ARG A 55 7.22 -5.44 -11.87
C ARG A 55 6.66 -6.88 -11.77
N ASN A 56 6.20 -7.45 -12.88
CA ASN A 56 5.46 -8.72 -12.95
C ASN A 56 4.17 -8.73 -12.12
N GLN A 57 3.50 -7.59 -12.06
CA GLN A 57 2.28 -7.39 -11.28
C GLN A 57 1.19 -6.74 -12.14
N ARG A 58 -0.05 -7.07 -11.82
CA ARG A 58 -1.29 -6.49 -12.34
C ARG A 58 -2.07 -5.90 -11.17
N LEU A 59 -2.97 -4.95 -11.45
CA LEU A 59 -3.85 -4.40 -10.43
C LEU A 59 -4.97 -5.38 -10.10
N LEU A 60 -5.28 -5.54 -8.83
CA LEU A 60 -6.53 -6.16 -8.39
C LEU A 60 -7.71 -5.22 -8.67
N ASP A 61 -8.85 -5.78 -9.07
CA ASP A 61 -10.06 -5.01 -9.31
C ASP A 61 -10.79 -4.68 -8.00
N LEU A 62 -10.40 -3.58 -7.37
CA LEU A 62 -11.04 -3.12 -6.14
C LEU A 62 -12.46 -2.56 -6.34
N CYS A 63 -12.99 -2.54 -7.59
CA CYS A 63 -14.42 -2.31 -7.81
C CYS A 63 -15.26 -3.53 -7.40
N ASN A 64 -14.64 -4.72 -7.31
CA ASN A 64 -15.29 -5.96 -6.94
C ASN A 64 -15.30 -6.16 -5.41
N PRO A 65 -16.48 -6.24 -4.75
CA PRO A 65 -16.56 -6.47 -3.31
C PRO A 65 -15.91 -7.78 -2.83
N GLU A 66 -15.88 -8.82 -3.65
CA GLU A 66 -15.23 -10.09 -3.29
C GLU A 66 -13.71 -9.91 -3.21
N VAL A 67 -13.13 -9.12 -4.11
CA VAL A 67 -11.71 -8.76 -4.07
C VAL A 67 -11.39 -7.91 -2.84
N GLN A 68 -12.25 -6.93 -2.52
CA GLN A 68 -12.10 -6.13 -1.31
C GLN A 68 -12.09 -7.02 -0.06
N GLN A 69 -13.05 -7.94 0.05
CA GLN A 69 -13.15 -8.85 1.19
C GLN A 69 -11.93 -9.77 1.28
N TYR A 70 -11.46 -10.29 0.15
CA TYR A 70 -10.24 -11.11 0.11
C TYR A 70 -9.02 -10.35 0.65
N VAL A 71 -8.83 -9.08 0.25
CA VAL A 71 -7.73 -8.24 0.74
C VAL A 71 -7.88 -8.00 2.24
N ILE A 72 -9.08 -7.65 2.73
CA ILE A 72 -9.36 -7.45 4.15
C ILE A 72 -9.02 -8.71 4.95
N ASP A 73 -9.47 -9.88 4.52
CA ASP A 73 -9.25 -11.14 5.22
C ASP A 73 -7.78 -11.55 5.22
N SER A 74 -7.10 -11.35 4.08
CA SER A 74 -5.68 -11.66 3.93
C SER A 74 -4.82 -10.77 4.84
N MET A 75 -5.07 -9.46 4.83
CA MET A 75 -4.33 -8.53 5.69
C MET A 75 -4.69 -8.72 7.17
N THR A 76 -5.94 -9.04 7.49
CA THR A 76 -6.33 -9.42 8.86
C THR A 76 -5.52 -10.60 9.38
N LYS A 77 -5.34 -11.66 8.57
CA LYS A 77 -4.51 -12.81 8.94
C LYS A 77 -3.05 -12.40 9.17
N VAL A 78 -2.50 -11.54 8.31
CA VAL A 78 -1.13 -11.05 8.44
C VAL A 78 -0.98 -10.22 9.70
N PHE A 79 -1.83 -9.23 9.92
CA PHE A 79 -1.71 -8.30 11.06
C PHE A 79 -2.00 -8.97 12.40
N SER A 80 -2.85 -10.00 12.42
CA SER A 80 -3.09 -10.83 13.63
C SER A 80 -1.98 -11.86 13.89
N SER A 81 -0.99 -12.00 13.03
CA SER A 81 0.04 -13.04 13.13
C SER A 81 1.19 -12.72 14.10
N GLY A 82 1.21 -11.52 14.68
CA GLY A 82 2.24 -11.08 15.64
C GLY A 82 1.92 -9.73 16.25
N ASP A 83 2.81 -9.21 17.12
CA ASP A 83 2.71 -7.84 17.67
C ASP A 83 3.26 -6.85 16.64
N ILE A 84 2.38 -6.45 15.71
CA ILE A 84 2.68 -5.50 14.64
C ILE A 84 2.17 -4.14 15.06
N ARG A 85 3.02 -3.11 15.00
CA ARG A 85 2.71 -1.74 15.42
C ARG A 85 2.82 -0.73 14.28
N TYR A 86 3.41 -1.13 13.16
CA TYR A 86 3.60 -0.27 12.01
C TYR A 86 3.39 -1.05 10.71
N VAL A 87 2.70 -0.44 9.77
CA VAL A 87 2.50 -1.00 8.43
C VAL A 87 2.76 0.07 7.38
N LYS A 88 3.74 -0.17 6.52
CA LYS A 88 3.91 0.59 5.29
C LYS A 88 3.11 -0.08 4.18
N TRP A 89 2.04 0.58 3.77
CA TRP A 89 1.17 0.14 2.69
C TRP A 89 1.59 0.78 1.38
N ASP A 90 2.10 -0.01 0.47
CA ASP A 90 2.68 0.47 -0.77
C ASP A 90 1.86 0.05 -2.00
N MET A 91 1.97 0.85 -3.06
CA MET A 91 1.38 0.58 -4.36
C MET A 91 2.34 1.10 -5.44
N ASN A 92 3.20 0.23 -5.96
CA ASN A 92 4.28 0.57 -6.90
C ASN A 92 3.92 0.25 -8.35
N ARG A 93 2.66 0.22 -8.66
CA ARG A 93 2.13 -0.07 -9.99
C ARG A 93 1.36 1.12 -10.52
N ASN A 94 1.63 1.50 -11.75
CA ASN A 94 0.82 2.52 -12.43
C ASN A 94 -0.63 2.03 -12.52
N PHE A 95 -1.58 2.93 -12.36
CA PHE A 95 -2.99 2.67 -12.57
C PHE A 95 -3.26 2.62 -14.08
N SER A 96 -3.06 1.45 -14.67
CA SER A 96 -3.23 1.14 -16.10
C SER A 96 -4.29 0.07 -16.28
N ASP A 97 -4.67 -0.21 -17.53
CA ASP A 97 -5.74 -1.16 -17.86
C ASP A 97 -7.04 -0.86 -17.10
N ILE A 98 -7.46 0.42 -17.13
CA ILE A 98 -8.59 0.95 -16.35
C ILE A 98 -9.91 0.40 -16.90
N TYR A 99 -10.14 -0.87 -16.63
CA TYR A 99 -11.37 -1.58 -16.95
C TYR A 99 -11.59 -2.65 -15.87
N SER A 100 -12.78 -2.65 -15.31
CA SER A 100 -13.18 -3.60 -14.26
C SER A 100 -13.96 -4.76 -14.89
N PRO A 101 -13.47 -6.01 -14.82
CA PRO A 101 -14.25 -7.17 -15.22
C PRO A 101 -15.57 -7.34 -14.45
N TYR A 102 -15.64 -6.79 -13.25
CA TYR A 102 -16.83 -6.83 -12.39
C TYR A 102 -17.93 -5.84 -12.83
N LEU A 103 -17.54 -4.65 -13.31
CA LEU A 103 -18.52 -3.61 -13.63
C LEU A 103 -19.18 -3.85 -15.00
N PRO A 104 -20.51 -3.59 -15.14
CA PRO A 104 -21.15 -3.61 -16.43
C PRO A 104 -20.59 -2.51 -17.36
N ALA A 105 -20.70 -2.72 -18.68
CA ALA A 105 -20.15 -1.82 -19.70
C ALA A 105 -20.58 -0.35 -19.50
N ALA A 106 -21.83 -0.10 -19.11
CA ALA A 106 -22.35 1.25 -18.85
C ALA A 106 -21.71 1.95 -17.64
N LYS A 107 -20.96 1.23 -16.79
CA LYS A 107 -20.31 1.73 -15.58
C LYS A 107 -18.79 1.81 -15.68
N GLN A 108 -18.22 1.45 -16.80
CA GLN A 108 -16.76 1.46 -16.97
C GLN A 108 -16.14 2.86 -16.82
N GLY A 109 -16.86 3.92 -17.17
CA GLY A 109 -16.43 5.31 -16.92
C GLY A 109 -16.29 5.67 -15.43
N GLU A 110 -16.83 4.87 -14.51
CA GLU A 110 -16.74 5.05 -13.07
C GLU A 110 -15.60 4.25 -12.43
N THR A 111 -14.87 3.42 -13.21
CA THR A 111 -13.88 2.45 -12.69
C THR A 111 -12.85 3.08 -11.75
N ALA A 112 -12.21 4.16 -12.16
CA ALA A 112 -11.18 4.81 -11.34
C ALA A 112 -11.74 5.30 -10.00
N HIS A 113 -12.92 5.92 -10.02
CA HIS A 113 -13.58 6.38 -8.80
C HIS A 113 -14.00 5.22 -7.89
N ARG A 114 -14.59 4.18 -8.46
CA ARG A 114 -15.02 2.98 -7.71
C ARG A 114 -13.85 2.21 -7.12
N TYR A 115 -12.73 2.16 -7.82
CA TYR A 115 -11.48 1.60 -7.29
C TYR A 115 -11.06 2.31 -6.00
N VAL A 116 -11.03 3.64 -6.01
CA VAL A 116 -10.66 4.44 -4.83
C VAL A 116 -11.65 4.23 -3.68
N LEU A 117 -12.96 4.16 -3.97
CA LEU A 117 -13.97 3.85 -2.94
C LEU A 117 -13.76 2.45 -2.34
N GLY A 118 -13.42 1.46 -3.17
CA GLY A 118 -13.08 0.10 -2.72
C GLY A 118 -11.81 0.09 -1.85
N LEU A 119 -10.80 0.85 -2.24
CA LEU A 119 -9.59 1.02 -1.44
C LEU A 119 -9.89 1.65 -0.08
N TYR A 120 -10.68 2.72 -0.05
CA TYR A 120 -11.07 3.37 1.21
C TYR A 120 -11.91 2.45 2.11
N HIS A 121 -12.76 1.61 1.53
CA HIS A 121 -13.47 0.59 2.30
C HIS A 121 -12.50 -0.39 2.98
N ILE A 122 -11.51 -0.91 2.24
CA ILE A 122 -10.48 -1.80 2.78
C ILE A 122 -9.69 -1.11 3.91
N MET A 123 -9.26 0.13 3.68
CA MET A 123 -8.50 0.91 4.65
C MET A 123 -9.31 1.15 5.93
N ASN A 124 -10.59 1.55 5.78
CA ASN A 124 -11.50 1.77 6.91
C ASN A 124 -11.66 0.51 7.76
N GLU A 125 -11.89 -0.64 7.12
CA GLU A 125 -12.04 -1.92 7.83
C GLU A 125 -10.76 -2.29 8.60
N LEU A 126 -9.60 -2.15 7.97
CA LEU A 126 -8.34 -2.54 8.60
C LEU A 126 -7.89 -1.57 9.69
N THR A 127 -8.02 -0.27 9.49
CA THR A 127 -7.65 0.73 10.53
C THR A 127 -8.60 0.68 11.72
N THR A 128 -9.88 0.40 11.50
CA THR A 128 -10.85 0.19 12.58
C THR A 128 -10.57 -1.10 13.36
N ARG A 129 -10.16 -2.16 12.66
CA ARG A 129 -9.87 -3.47 13.27
C ARG A 129 -8.55 -3.51 14.03
N PHE A 130 -7.58 -2.69 13.61
CA PHE A 130 -6.23 -2.61 14.18
C PHE A 130 -5.85 -1.17 14.57
N PRO A 131 -6.54 -0.55 15.53
CA PRO A 131 -6.35 0.85 15.88
C PRO A 131 -4.97 1.16 16.49
N GLU A 132 -4.25 0.15 16.97
CA GLU A 132 -2.89 0.28 17.50
C GLU A 132 -1.79 0.18 16.44
N ILE A 133 -2.12 -0.09 15.18
CA ILE A 133 -1.17 -0.11 14.08
C ILE A 133 -1.10 1.28 13.46
N LEU A 134 0.08 1.87 13.42
CA LEU A 134 0.34 3.07 12.64
C LEU A 134 0.52 2.69 11.17
N PHE A 135 -0.37 3.21 10.31
CA PHE A 135 -0.28 3.00 8.87
C PHE A 135 0.42 4.16 8.18
N GLU A 136 1.40 3.84 7.34
CA GLU A 136 2.05 4.76 6.41
C GLU A 136 1.66 4.42 4.98
N GLY A 137 1.17 5.40 4.23
CA GLY A 137 0.90 5.26 2.81
C GLY A 137 2.14 5.52 1.97
N CYS A 138 2.34 4.68 0.95
CA CYS A 138 3.34 4.86 -0.10
C CYS A 138 2.72 4.50 -1.45
N SER A 139 3.13 5.19 -2.50
CA SER A 139 2.76 4.85 -3.87
C SER A 139 3.87 5.31 -4.79
N SER A 140 5.00 4.58 -4.80
CA SER A 140 6.25 5.03 -5.40
C SER A 140 6.61 6.45 -4.93
N GLY A 141 6.59 6.66 -3.61
CA GLY A 141 6.59 7.99 -2.99
C GLY A 141 5.18 8.53 -2.72
N GLY A 142 5.01 9.83 -2.86
CA GLY A 142 3.78 10.56 -2.51
C GLY A 142 2.71 10.63 -3.60
N ASN A 143 2.65 9.69 -4.56
CA ASN A 143 1.70 9.77 -5.67
C ASN A 143 0.22 9.68 -5.27
N ARG A 144 -0.09 9.24 -4.04
CA ARG A 144 -1.44 9.24 -3.46
C ARG A 144 -1.53 10.11 -2.22
N PHE A 145 -0.78 11.19 -2.15
CA PHE A 145 -0.84 12.10 -1.03
C PHE A 145 -2.00 13.08 -1.22
N ASP A 146 -3.14 12.76 -0.62
CA ASP A 146 -4.36 13.57 -0.64
C ASP A 146 -5.10 13.45 0.71
N LEU A 147 -6.10 14.33 0.92
CA LEU A 147 -6.87 14.38 2.16
C LEU A 147 -7.72 13.13 2.39
N GLY A 148 -8.07 12.41 1.33
CA GLY A 148 -8.83 11.17 1.45
C GLY A 148 -7.99 10.07 2.08
N ILE A 149 -6.76 9.86 1.59
CA ILE A 149 -5.84 8.84 2.14
C ILE A 149 -5.44 9.17 3.57
N LEU A 150 -5.25 10.47 3.90
CA LEU A 150 -4.91 10.93 5.25
C LEU A 150 -6.01 10.64 6.29
N SER A 151 -7.25 10.43 5.86
CA SER A 151 -8.34 10.02 6.76
C SER A 151 -8.13 8.62 7.35
N TYR A 152 -7.27 7.81 6.72
CA TYR A 152 -6.98 6.44 7.12
C TYR A 152 -5.51 6.24 7.52
N PHE A 153 -4.61 6.85 6.78
CA PHE A 153 -3.16 6.73 6.96
C PHE A 153 -2.58 8.08 7.36
N PRO A 154 -2.29 8.28 8.65
CA PRO A 154 -1.84 9.58 9.16
C PRO A 154 -0.40 9.93 8.76
N GLN A 155 0.30 9.02 8.09
CA GLN A 155 1.65 9.26 7.60
C GLN A 155 1.78 8.84 6.14
N ILE A 156 2.50 9.64 5.35
CA ILE A 156 2.78 9.38 3.94
C ILE A 156 4.28 9.45 3.68
N TRP A 157 4.79 8.47 2.94
CA TRP A 157 6.12 8.49 2.37
C TRP A 157 6.15 9.47 1.20
N ALA A 158 6.73 10.65 1.41
CA ALA A 158 6.61 11.76 0.46
C ALA A 158 7.36 11.52 -0.87
N SER A 159 8.47 10.79 -0.86
CA SER A 159 9.28 10.53 -2.07
C SER A 159 10.29 9.42 -1.83
N ASP A 160 10.57 8.64 -2.87
CA ASP A 160 11.69 7.67 -2.89
C ASP A 160 13.06 8.34 -3.06
N ASN A 161 13.09 9.63 -3.38
CA ASN A 161 14.33 10.38 -3.34
C ASN A 161 14.72 10.70 -1.89
N THR A 162 15.73 10.00 -1.38
CA THR A 162 16.21 10.08 0.01
C THR A 162 17.46 10.95 0.17
N ASP A 163 17.91 11.61 -0.90
CA ASP A 163 18.98 12.62 -0.82
C ASP A 163 18.57 13.76 0.12
N ALA A 164 19.44 14.10 1.06
CA ALA A 164 19.12 15.03 2.14
C ALA A 164 18.79 16.44 1.63
N LEU A 165 19.47 16.93 0.59
CA LEU A 165 19.21 18.26 0.02
C LEU A 165 17.91 18.26 -0.79
N CYS A 166 17.69 17.24 -1.59
CA CYS A 166 16.44 17.08 -2.32
C CYS A 166 15.23 16.98 -1.37
N ARG A 167 15.37 16.24 -0.26
CA ARG A 167 14.32 16.08 0.74
C ARG A 167 13.90 17.40 1.39
N THR A 168 14.83 18.33 1.64
CA THR A 168 14.45 19.65 2.16
C THR A 168 13.50 20.39 1.22
N GLY A 169 13.78 20.36 -0.08
CA GLY A 169 12.90 20.94 -1.10
C GLY A 169 11.55 20.24 -1.20
N ILE A 170 11.54 18.90 -1.23
CA ILE A 170 10.33 18.08 -1.31
C ILE A 170 9.42 18.34 -0.11
N GLN A 171 9.95 18.24 1.11
CA GLN A 171 9.18 18.44 2.33
C GLN A 171 8.68 19.88 2.48
N ASN A 172 9.51 20.86 2.13
CA ASN A 172 9.08 22.26 2.12
C ASN A 172 7.92 22.49 1.14
N SER A 173 7.96 21.86 -0.04
CA SER A 173 6.87 21.98 -1.02
C SER A 173 5.56 21.39 -0.50
N TYR A 174 5.59 20.21 0.11
CA TYR A 174 4.41 19.61 0.72
C TYR A 174 3.85 20.42 1.89
N SER A 175 4.72 21.10 2.67
CA SER A 175 4.31 21.88 3.86
C SER A 175 3.42 23.08 3.53
N TYR A 176 3.33 23.50 2.28
CA TYR A 176 2.36 24.54 1.85
C TYR A 176 0.91 24.05 1.89
N GLY A 177 0.67 22.75 1.80
CA GLY A 177 -0.68 22.18 1.76
C GLY A 177 -0.99 21.20 2.89
N TYR A 178 0.05 20.67 3.56
CA TYR A 178 -0.09 19.60 4.54
C TYR A 178 0.80 19.84 5.78
N PRO A 179 0.35 19.44 6.99
CA PRO A 179 1.17 19.50 8.19
C PRO A 179 2.44 18.64 8.06
N LEU A 180 3.55 19.12 8.62
CA LEU A 180 4.82 18.37 8.60
C LEU A 180 4.75 17.03 9.36
N SER A 181 3.82 16.88 10.30
CA SER A 181 3.56 15.64 11.03
C SER A 181 3.09 14.48 10.15
N GLU A 182 2.55 14.79 8.96
CA GLU A 182 2.05 13.80 8.00
C GLU A 182 3.14 13.18 7.13
N PHE A 183 4.38 13.69 7.22
CA PHE A 183 5.48 13.21 6.38
C PHE A 183 6.39 12.28 7.15
N THR A 184 6.62 11.10 6.57
CA THR A 184 7.72 10.25 7.02
C THR A 184 9.02 10.73 6.38
N ALA A 185 9.98 11.09 7.23
CA ALA A 185 11.31 11.48 6.81
C ALA A 185 12.32 10.43 7.28
N CYS A 186 12.82 9.63 6.34
CA CYS A 186 13.97 8.76 6.57
C CYS A 186 15.08 9.15 5.59
N LEU A 187 16.26 9.39 6.11
CA LEU A 187 17.49 9.50 5.31
C LEU A 187 18.07 8.09 5.22
N LEU A 188 17.93 7.45 4.06
CA LEU A 188 18.65 6.23 3.76
C LEU A 188 20.05 6.58 3.29
N TYR A 189 21.00 5.67 3.45
CA TYR A 189 22.44 5.78 3.18
C TYR A 189 22.82 6.17 1.73
N THR A 190 22.31 7.30 1.23
CA THR A 190 22.65 7.80 -0.10
C THR A 190 23.65 8.94 -0.08
N SER A 191 23.96 9.46 1.10
CA SER A 191 25.03 10.45 1.30
C SER A 191 25.98 9.96 2.36
N PRO A 192 27.31 10.02 2.12
CA PRO A 192 28.28 9.69 3.15
C PRO A 192 28.03 10.59 4.36
N SER A 193 27.89 9.99 5.52
CA SER A 193 27.84 10.73 6.78
C SER A 193 29.18 11.46 6.99
N PRO A 194 29.19 12.72 7.48
CA PRO A 194 30.42 13.37 7.85
C PRO A 194 31.20 12.64 8.95
N ARG A 195 30.69 11.53 9.48
CA ARG A 195 31.27 10.70 10.51
C ARG A 195 31.85 9.38 9.99
N ASP A 196 31.67 9.08 8.70
CA ASP A 196 32.24 7.94 7.98
C ASP A 196 33.50 8.42 7.24
#